data_fc5c9dbb54c48cf143ecd3639eba0a3f
#
_entry.id   fc5c9dbb54c48cf143ecd3639eba0a3f
#
_cell.length_a   1.000
_cell.length_b   1.000
_cell.length_c   1.000
_cell.angle_alpha   90.00
_cell.angle_beta   90.00
_cell.angle_gamma   90.00
#
_symmetry.space_group_name_H-M   'P 1'
#
loop_
_entity.id
_entity.type
_entity.pdbx_description
1 polymer ?
#
loop_
_entity_poly.entity_id
_entity_poly.type
_entity_poly.pdbx_seq_one_letter_code
_entity_poly.pdbx_strand_id
1 'polypeptide(L)'
;MRALAEAPQLCLMPEKCVVPLPPQTASRVVVRHHYLHRKPPISHAFGLYVDGVLKGVCTFGVPASRHLQKSACPSAPDCVLELNRLWVCDSMPRNTESWFISRALRLLPPSIVVSYADTARGHSGYVYRAANFHYAGWTDMERCTPRFDYVSSGKHSRDTFRRGDVLDIVRVPRKPKIKYWTTTGTRRERRDLSRLCGWPSHDWKSLYLEAG
;
A
#
# COMPACT_ATOMS: atom_id res chain seq x y z
N MET A 1 -48.52 20.88 -32.77
CA MET A 1 -47.38 19.91 -32.64
C MET A 1 -46.73 20.11 -31.29
N ARG A 2 -46.93 19.15 -30.37
CA ARG A 2 -46.28 19.18 -29.05
C ARG A 2 -44.92 18.53 -29.17
N ALA A 3 -43.87 19.27 -28.83
CA ALA A 3 -42.52 18.71 -28.72
C ALA A 3 -42.52 17.63 -27.62
N LEU A 4 -42.08 16.44 -27.97
CA LEU A 4 -41.79 15.35 -27.04
C LEU A 4 -40.57 15.80 -26.20
N ALA A 5 -40.77 16.00 -24.89
CA ALA A 5 -39.70 16.23 -23.98
C ALA A 5 -38.80 14.98 -23.95
N GLU A 6 -37.54 15.13 -24.33
CA GLU A 6 -36.51 14.09 -24.17
C GLU A 6 -36.43 13.70 -22.69
N ALA A 7 -36.60 12.41 -22.42
CA ALA A 7 -36.41 11.86 -21.10
C ALA A 7 -34.97 12.11 -20.64
N PRO A 8 -34.72 12.54 -19.40
CA PRO A 8 -33.36 12.76 -18.91
C PRO A 8 -32.59 11.45 -19.00
N GLN A 9 -31.49 11.49 -19.74
CA GLN A 9 -30.54 10.40 -19.85
C GLN A 9 -29.97 10.13 -18.45
N LEU A 10 -30.47 9.09 -17.78
CA LEU A 10 -29.92 8.62 -16.53
C LEU A 10 -28.46 8.22 -16.78
N CYS A 11 -27.54 9.07 -16.39
CA CYS A 11 -26.12 8.75 -16.34
C CYS A 11 -25.93 7.71 -15.24
N LEU A 12 -26.03 6.43 -15.60
CA LEU A 12 -25.75 5.31 -14.71
C LEU A 12 -24.26 5.43 -14.32
N MET A 13 -24.02 5.82 -13.07
CA MET A 13 -22.67 5.79 -12.51
C MET A 13 -22.15 4.36 -12.61
N PRO A 14 -20.91 4.16 -13.09
CA PRO A 14 -20.35 2.82 -13.23
C PRO A 14 -20.42 2.09 -11.89
N GLU A 15 -20.90 0.85 -11.90
CA GLU A 15 -20.99 0.05 -10.69
C GLU A 15 -19.58 -0.33 -10.22
N LYS A 16 -19.18 0.27 -9.08
CA LYS A 16 -17.87 0.01 -8.46
C LYS A 16 -18.04 -0.89 -7.25
N CYS A 17 -17.37 -2.05 -7.25
CA CYS A 17 -17.35 -2.91 -6.08
C CYS A 17 -15.92 -3.37 -5.75
N VAL A 18 -15.72 -3.66 -4.46
CA VAL A 18 -14.46 -4.22 -3.93
C VAL A 18 -14.80 -5.57 -3.30
N VAL A 19 -14.15 -6.61 -3.79
CA VAL A 19 -14.40 -7.99 -3.34
C VAL A 19 -13.09 -8.72 -3.03
N PRO A 20 -13.11 -9.72 -2.15
CA PRO A 20 -11.97 -10.61 -1.95
C PRO A 20 -11.52 -11.25 -3.26
N LEU A 21 -10.20 -11.35 -3.43
CA LEU A 21 -9.58 -11.92 -4.62
C LEU A 21 -8.67 -13.09 -4.22
N PRO A 22 -8.70 -14.22 -4.95
CA PRO A 22 -7.76 -15.32 -4.68
C PRO A 22 -6.30 -14.85 -4.76
N PRO A 23 -5.43 -15.24 -3.79
CA PRO A 23 -4.04 -14.80 -3.74
C PRO A 23 -3.24 -15.07 -5.02
N GLN A 24 -3.52 -16.17 -5.72
CA GLN A 24 -2.88 -16.51 -6.98
C GLN A 24 -3.24 -15.52 -8.09
N THR A 25 -4.51 -15.12 -8.17
CA THR A 25 -4.99 -14.13 -9.15
C THR A 25 -4.40 -12.77 -8.84
N ALA A 26 -4.46 -12.33 -7.58
CA ALA A 26 -3.84 -11.09 -7.13
C ALA A 26 -2.33 -11.04 -7.45
N SER A 27 -1.62 -12.15 -7.15
CA SER A 27 -0.19 -12.27 -7.43
C SER A 27 0.13 -12.09 -8.92
N ARG A 28 -0.63 -12.74 -9.81
CA ARG A 28 -0.43 -12.59 -11.28
C ARG A 28 -0.61 -11.16 -11.74
N VAL A 29 -1.67 -10.48 -11.26
CA VAL A 29 -1.97 -9.09 -11.63
C VAL A 29 -0.88 -8.14 -11.13
N VAL A 30 -0.49 -8.21 -9.84
CA VAL A 30 0.52 -7.30 -9.29
C VAL A 30 1.91 -7.55 -9.88
N VAL A 31 2.28 -8.79 -10.20
CA VAL A 31 3.56 -9.08 -10.89
C VAL A 31 3.57 -8.48 -12.30
N ARG A 32 2.43 -8.49 -13.00
CA ARG A 32 2.33 -7.95 -14.35
C ARG A 32 2.30 -6.42 -14.39
N HIS A 33 1.58 -5.79 -13.48
CA HIS A 33 1.21 -4.36 -13.58
C HIS A 33 1.90 -3.46 -12.55
N HIS A 34 2.27 -3.97 -11.38
CA HIS A 34 2.93 -3.15 -10.36
C HIS A 34 4.42 -2.97 -10.69
N TYR A 35 4.94 -1.76 -10.53
CA TYR A 35 6.32 -1.37 -10.88
C TYR A 35 7.45 -2.25 -10.30
N LEU A 36 7.21 -2.95 -9.20
CA LEU A 36 8.18 -3.86 -8.61
C LEU A 36 8.24 -5.22 -9.30
N HIS A 37 7.23 -5.58 -10.11
CA HIS A 37 7.13 -6.87 -10.82
C HIS A 37 7.47 -8.11 -9.97
N ARG A 38 7.16 -8.06 -8.67
CA ARG A 38 7.50 -9.12 -7.71
C ARG A 38 6.29 -9.58 -6.93
N LYS A 39 6.24 -10.90 -6.68
CA LYS A 39 5.25 -11.52 -5.80
C LYS A 39 5.46 -11.06 -4.35
N PRO A 40 4.49 -10.39 -3.71
CA PRO A 40 4.52 -10.09 -2.29
C PRO A 40 4.03 -11.29 -1.45
N PRO A 41 4.28 -11.32 -0.14
CA PRO A 41 3.51 -12.16 0.77
C PRO A 41 2.05 -11.68 0.77
N ILE A 42 1.09 -12.57 0.58
CA ILE A 42 -0.34 -12.25 0.50
C ILE A 42 -1.10 -13.07 1.53
N SER A 43 -1.65 -12.40 2.55
CA SER A 43 -2.62 -12.96 3.48
C SER A 43 -4.05 -12.62 3.07
N HIS A 44 -4.26 -11.38 2.59
CA HIS A 44 -5.54 -10.90 2.07
C HIS A 44 -5.30 -10.16 0.76
N ALA A 45 -6.21 -10.32 -0.19
CA ALA A 45 -6.20 -9.58 -1.44
C ALA A 45 -7.61 -9.18 -1.83
N PHE A 46 -7.72 -8.00 -2.45
CA PHE A 46 -8.99 -7.44 -2.91
C PHE A 46 -8.86 -6.97 -4.35
N GLY A 47 -9.92 -7.18 -5.12
CA GLY A 47 -10.09 -6.67 -6.48
C GLY A 47 -11.07 -5.52 -6.49
N LEU A 48 -10.72 -4.46 -7.20
CA LEU A 48 -11.62 -3.39 -7.60
C LEU A 48 -12.22 -3.74 -8.96
N TYR A 49 -13.51 -3.92 -9.02
CA TYR A 49 -14.25 -4.12 -10.25
C TYR A 49 -15.06 -2.88 -10.58
N VAL A 50 -15.13 -2.57 -11.88
CA VAL A 50 -15.97 -1.52 -12.44
C VAL A 50 -16.67 -2.12 -13.65
N ASP A 51 -18.00 -2.15 -13.63
CA ASP A 51 -18.84 -2.79 -14.65
C ASP A 51 -18.39 -4.24 -14.96
N GLY A 52 -18.09 -5.01 -13.90
CA GLY A 52 -17.64 -6.39 -14.00
C GLY A 52 -16.18 -6.58 -14.43
N VAL A 53 -15.44 -5.51 -14.75
CA VAL A 53 -14.04 -5.57 -15.20
C VAL A 53 -13.08 -5.26 -14.05
N LEU A 54 -12.06 -6.10 -13.83
CA LEU A 54 -11.03 -5.87 -12.83
C LEU A 54 -10.16 -4.65 -13.20
N LYS A 55 -10.24 -3.60 -12.40
CA LYS A 55 -9.55 -2.31 -12.59
C LYS A 55 -8.51 -2.01 -11.52
N GLY A 56 -8.41 -2.82 -10.47
CA GLY A 56 -7.39 -2.63 -9.45
C GLY A 56 -7.20 -3.86 -8.57
N VAL A 57 -6.03 -3.97 -7.97
CA VAL A 57 -5.68 -5.02 -6.99
C VAL A 57 -4.93 -4.39 -5.82
N CYS A 58 -5.34 -4.77 -4.62
CA CYS A 58 -4.74 -4.36 -3.36
C CYS A 58 -4.40 -5.61 -2.55
N THR A 59 -3.17 -5.73 -2.07
CA THR A 59 -2.72 -6.90 -1.30
C THR A 59 -2.16 -6.53 0.06
N PHE A 60 -2.52 -7.33 1.05
CA PHE A 60 -2.06 -7.24 2.42
C PHE A 60 -1.40 -8.55 2.82
N GLY A 61 -0.31 -8.47 3.56
CA GLY A 61 0.40 -9.64 4.02
C GLY A 61 1.22 -9.37 5.28
N VAL A 62 1.81 -10.43 5.81
CA VAL A 62 2.72 -10.31 6.93
C VAL A 62 3.94 -9.46 6.51
N PRO A 63 4.33 -8.44 7.29
CA PRO A 63 5.52 -7.67 7.00
C PRO A 63 6.77 -8.56 6.85
N ALA A 64 7.68 -8.17 5.97
CA ALA A 64 8.87 -8.96 5.61
C ALA A 64 9.86 -9.17 6.79
N SER A 65 9.71 -8.42 7.87
CA SER A 65 10.59 -8.46 9.04
C SER A 65 9.80 -8.56 10.34
N ARG A 66 10.15 -9.53 11.19
CA ARG A 66 9.60 -9.64 12.55
C ARG A 66 9.91 -8.41 13.41
N HIS A 67 11.05 -7.75 13.20
CA HIS A 67 11.38 -6.50 13.86
C HIS A 67 10.39 -5.39 13.53
N LEU A 68 9.91 -5.33 12.27
CA LEU A 68 8.90 -4.37 11.86
C LEU A 68 7.58 -4.62 12.58
N GLN A 69 7.13 -5.89 12.65
CA GLN A 69 5.91 -6.23 13.38
C GLN A 69 6.01 -5.83 14.86
N LYS A 70 7.13 -6.16 15.53
CA LYS A 70 7.38 -5.78 16.94
C LYS A 70 7.49 -4.28 17.12
N SER A 71 8.07 -3.54 16.16
CA SER A 71 8.12 -2.08 16.21
C SER A 71 6.72 -1.46 16.08
N ALA A 72 5.88 -1.99 15.19
CA ALA A 72 4.54 -1.47 14.99
C ALA A 72 3.56 -1.88 16.10
N CYS A 73 3.71 -3.08 16.68
CA CYS A 73 2.93 -3.55 17.82
C CYS A 73 3.78 -4.46 18.71
N PRO A 74 4.44 -3.92 19.75
CA PRO A 74 5.33 -4.72 20.62
C PRO A 74 4.60 -5.84 21.36
N SER A 75 3.39 -5.59 21.84
CA SER A 75 2.59 -6.52 22.64
C SER A 75 1.87 -7.60 21.82
N ALA A 76 1.50 -7.31 20.56
CA ALA A 76 0.77 -8.24 19.69
C ALA A 76 1.26 -8.15 18.23
N PRO A 77 2.52 -8.53 17.94
CA PRO A 77 3.12 -8.35 16.61
C PRO A 77 2.35 -9.07 15.49
N ASP A 78 1.61 -10.12 15.81
CA ASP A 78 0.88 -10.93 14.83
C ASP A 78 -0.39 -10.25 14.30
N CYS A 79 -0.87 -9.18 14.97
CA CYS A 79 -1.97 -8.36 14.45
C CYS A 79 -1.51 -7.34 13.38
N VAL A 80 -0.22 -7.29 13.03
CA VAL A 80 0.33 -6.34 12.08
C VAL A 80 0.30 -6.90 10.66
N LEU A 81 -0.36 -6.19 9.76
CA LEU A 81 -0.37 -6.44 8.32
C LEU A 81 0.33 -5.29 7.58
N GLU A 82 0.91 -5.59 6.44
CA GLU A 82 1.46 -4.60 5.52
C GLU A 82 0.59 -4.50 4.26
N LEU A 83 0.08 -3.31 3.95
CA LEU A 83 -0.40 -3.00 2.60
C LEU A 83 0.83 -2.94 1.69
N ASN A 84 1.12 -4.04 1.03
CA ASN A 84 2.40 -4.23 0.35
C ASN A 84 2.34 -4.01 -1.17
N ARG A 85 1.15 -4.09 -1.79
CA ARG A 85 0.95 -3.73 -3.21
C ARG A 85 -0.41 -3.08 -3.40
N LEU A 86 -0.40 -2.04 -4.20
CA LEU A 86 -1.58 -1.41 -4.76
C LEU A 86 -1.33 -1.18 -6.25
N TRP A 87 -2.25 -1.63 -7.07
CA TRP A 87 -2.33 -1.30 -8.48
C TRP A 87 -3.76 -0.92 -8.83
N VAL A 88 -3.91 0.17 -9.55
CA VAL A 88 -5.16 0.63 -10.14
C VAL A 88 -4.86 1.01 -11.58
N CYS A 89 -5.76 0.69 -12.50
CA CYS A 89 -5.64 1.03 -13.91
C CYS A 89 -5.60 2.56 -14.08
N ASP A 90 -4.68 3.06 -14.90
CA ASP A 90 -4.47 4.51 -15.12
C ASP A 90 -5.68 5.23 -15.70
N SER A 91 -6.58 4.48 -16.36
CA SER A 91 -7.85 5.03 -16.88
C SER A 91 -8.89 5.36 -15.80
N MET A 92 -8.62 5.02 -14.53
CA MET A 92 -9.56 5.27 -13.45
C MET A 92 -9.53 6.74 -13.01
N PRO A 93 -10.67 7.29 -12.55
CA PRO A 93 -10.74 8.66 -12.06
C PRO A 93 -9.81 8.92 -10.88
N ARG A 94 -9.44 10.18 -10.66
CA ARG A 94 -8.66 10.62 -9.49
C ARG A 94 -9.31 10.12 -8.19
N ASN A 95 -8.48 9.88 -7.17
CA ASN A 95 -8.87 9.37 -5.84
C ASN A 95 -9.43 7.93 -5.83
N THR A 96 -9.40 7.21 -6.95
CA THR A 96 -9.84 5.81 -6.99
C THR A 96 -8.98 4.94 -6.07
N GLU A 97 -7.67 5.18 -5.99
CA GLU A 97 -6.75 4.42 -5.13
C GLU A 97 -7.11 4.55 -3.66
N SER A 98 -7.31 5.77 -3.16
CA SER A 98 -7.66 6.02 -1.74
C SER A 98 -9.06 5.50 -1.40
N TRP A 99 -10.00 5.62 -2.31
CA TRP A 99 -11.32 5.03 -2.17
C TRP A 99 -11.22 3.49 -2.09
N PHE A 100 -10.45 2.87 -2.98
CA PHE A 100 -10.24 1.43 -3.01
C PHE A 100 -9.56 0.93 -1.73
N ILE A 101 -8.48 1.58 -1.27
CA ILE A 101 -7.83 1.26 0.00
C ILE A 101 -8.85 1.32 1.14
N SER A 102 -9.64 2.39 1.23
CA SER A 102 -10.62 2.58 2.30
C SER A 102 -11.69 1.48 2.31
N ARG A 103 -12.09 0.98 1.15
CA ARG A 103 -13.04 -0.14 1.04
C ARG A 103 -12.37 -1.47 1.41
N ALA A 104 -11.15 -1.73 0.94
CA ALA A 104 -10.40 -2.92 1.28
C ALA A 104 -10.12 -3.04 2.79
N LEU A 105 -9.76 -1.93 3.45
CA LEU A 105 -9.54 -1.89 4.90
C LEU A 105 -10.78 -2.31 5.72
N ARG A 106 -11.99 -2.04 5.22
CA ARG A 106 -13.23 -2.44 5.90
C ARG A 106 -13.51 -3.94 5.82
N LEU A 107 -12.86 -4.63 4.90
CA LEU A 107 -13.00 -6.08 4.69
C LEU A 107 -11.92 -6.89 5.42
N LEU A 108 -10.94 -6.21 6.03
CA LEU A 108 -9.90 -6.86 6.82
C LEU A 108 -10.37 -7.21 8.23
N PRO A 109 -9.83 -8.27 8.84
CA PRO A 109 -9.98 -8.51 10.27
C PRO A 109 -9.36 -7.37 11.08
N PRO A 110 -9.66 -7.26 12.40
CA PRO A 110 -9.02 -6.29 13.27
C PRO A 110 -7.50 -6.40 13.22
N SER A 111 -6.82 -5.35 12.76
CA SER A 111 -5.38 -5.35 12.51
C SER A 111 -4.80 -3.94 12.59
N ILE A 112 -3.50 -3.84 12.86
CA ILE A 112 -2.70 -2.65 12.60
C ILE A 112 -2.15 -2.82 11.18
N VAL A 113 -2.53 -1.93 10.28
CA VAL A 113 -2.06 -1.96 8.88
C VAL A 113 -0.99 -0.91 8.70
N VAL A 114 0.22 -1.35 8.33
CA VAL A 114 1.34 -0.48 7.98
C VAL A 114 1.52 -0.38 6.47
N SER A 115 2.08 0.72 6.00
CA SER A 115 2.45 0.89 4.60
C SER A 115 3.60 1.87 4.43
N TYR A 116 4.21 1.90 3.25
CA TYR A 116 5.36 2.73 2.92
C TYR A 116 5.17 3.43 1.59
N ALA A 117 5.40 4.75 1.56
CA ALA A 117 5.55 5.46 0.31
C ALA A 117 7.02 5.40 -0.14
N ASP A 118 7.24 4.99 -1.39
CA ASP A 118 8.56 4.87 -1.99
C ASP A 118 8.99 6.19 -2.63
N THR A 119 9.77 6.97 -1.90
CA THR A 119 10.25 8.28 -2.37
C THR A 119 11.20 8.17 -3.56
N ALA A 120 11.85 7.03 -3.76
CA ALA A 120 12.65 6.78 -4.96
C ALA A 120 11.80 6.77 -6.24
N ARG A 121 10.49 6.57 -6.10
CA ARG A 121 9.49 6.61 -7.19
C ARG A 121 8.62 7.88 -7.17
N GLY A 122 8.99 8.87 -6.37
CA GLY A 122 8.23 10.12 -6.24
C GLY A 122 6.94 9.98 -5.42
N HIS A 123 6.75 8.87 -4.71
CA HIS A 123 5.54 8.67 -3.92
C HIS A 123 5.64 9.43 -2.59
N SER A 124 4.71 10.37 -2.37
CA SER A 124 4.58 11.14 -1.11
C SER A 124 3.62 10.49 -0.10
N GLY A 125 2.89 9.44 -0.50
CA GLY A 125 1.88 8.79 0.34
C GLY A 125 0.54 9.52 0.39
N TYR A 126 0.25 10.40 -0.58
CA TYR A 126 -1.03 11.10 -0.69
C TYR A 126 -2.24 10.16 -0.57
N VAL A 127 -2.17 8.98 -1.20
CA VAL A 127 -3.23 7.96 -1.15
C VAL A 127 -3.49 7.44 0.27
N TYR A 128 -2.46 7.35 1.10
CA TYR A 128 -2.58 6.91 2.49
C TYR A 128 -3.22 8.00 3.35
N ARG A 129 -2.81 9.26 3.17
CA ARG A 129 -3.45 10.41 3.82
C ARG A 129 -4.94 10.45 3.49
N ALA A 130 -5.30 10.34 2.21
CA ALA A 130 -6.69 10.35 1.75
C ALA A 130 -7.51 9.13 2.25
N ALA A 131 -6.83 8.02 2.63
CA ALA A 131 -7.42 6.84 3.25
C ALA A 131 -7.33 6.84 4.79
N ASN A 132 -7.06 7.99 5.42
CA ASN A 132 -6.97 8.19 6.87
C ASN A 132 -5.90 7.35 7.57
N PHE A 133 -4.74 7.17 6.94
CA PHE A 133 -3.56 6.67 7.63
C PHE A 133 -2.89 7.77 8.44
N HIS A 134 -2.29 7.39 9.56
CA HIS A 134 -1.40 8.22 10.35
C HIS A 134 -0.01 8.26 9.70
N TYR A 135 0.60 9.43 9.67
CA TYR A 135 2.00 9.60 9.30
C TYR A 135 2.89 9.26 10.48
N ALA A 136 3.88 8.39 10.28
CA ALA A 136 4.75 7.87 11.34
C ALA A 136 6.24 8.20 11.14
N GLY A 137 6.54 9.23 10.35
CA GLY A 137 7.93 9.62 10.05
C GLY A 137 8.54 8.78 8.92
N TRP A 138 9.86 8.82 8.83
CA TRP A 138 10.64 8.19 7.76
C TRP A 138 11.30 6.89 8.23
N THR A 139 11.72 6.06 7.29
CA THR A 139 12.62 4.94 7.57
C THR A 139 14.06 5.45 7.59
N ASP A 140 14.89 4.81 8.42
CA ASP A 140 16.36 5.02 8.43
C ASP A 140 16.84 6.43 8.84
N MET A 141 15.96 7.34 9.34
CA MET A 141 16.36 8.69 9.78
C MET A 141 17.36 8.68 10.95
N GLU A 142 17.29 7.69 11.82
CA GLU A 142 18.16 7.58 13.00
C GLU A 142 19.44 6.76 12.74
N ARG A 143 19.67 6.35 11.49
CA ARG A 143 20.82 5.48 11.19
C ARG A 143 22.06 6.28 10.84
N CYS A 144 23.11 6.04 11.61
CA CYS A 144 24.45 6.62 11.34
C CYS A 144 25.09 6.05 10.06
N THR A 145 24.69 4.84 9.61
CA THR A 145 25.29 4.19 8.45
C THR A 145 24.29 4.14 7.27
N PRO A 146 24.65 4.68 6.10
CA PRO A 146 23.82 4.61 4.91
C PRO A 146 23.50 3.17 4.51
N ARG A 147 22.26 2.93 4.05
CA ARG A 147 21.88 1.66 3.42
C ARG A 147 22.05 1.74 1.92
N PHE A 148 22.42 0.60 1.37
CA PHE A 148 22.57 0.44 -0.08
C PHE A 148 21.76 -0.74 -0.59
N ASP A 149 21.25 -0.59 -1.79
CA ASP A 149 20.74 -1.69 -2.61
C ASP A 149 21.81 -2.09 -3.61
N TYR A 150 21.96 -3.39 -3.84
CA TYR A 150 22.89 -3.95 -4.80
C TYR A 150 22.09 -4.39 -6.02
N VAL A 151 22.21 -3.68 -7.13
CA VAL A 151 21.38 -3.87 -8.32
C VAL A 151 22.26 -4.41 -9.45
N SER A 152 21.83 -5.48 -10.10
CA SER A 152 22.45 -6.00 -11.31
C SER A 152 21.42 -5.97 -12.45
N SER A 153 21.78 -5.37 -13.58
CA SER A 153 21.00 -5.38 -14.83
C SER A 153 19.50 -5.07 -14.64
N GLY A 154 19.17 -4.04 -13.82
CA GLY A 154 17.78 -3.65 -13.55
C GLY A 154 17.01 -4.57 -12.59
N LYS A 155 17.65 -5.60 -12.02
CA LYS A 155 17.04 -6.50 -11.04
C LYS A 155 17.10 -5.90 -9.63
N HIS A 156 16.10 -6.18 -8.82
CA HIS A 156 16.08 -5.76 -7.41
C HIS A 156 17.15 -6.52 -6.60
N SER A 157 17.80 -5.87 -5.62
CA SER A 157 18.90 -6.43 -4.81
C SER A 157 18.66 -7.83 -4.25
N ARG A 158 17.43 -8.14 -3.82
CA ARG A 158 17.08 -9.48 -3.31
C ARG A 158 17.09 -10.57 -4.39
N ASP A 159 16.91 -10.22 -5.66
CA ASP A 159 16.91 -11.17 -6.77
C ASP A 159 18.30 -11.35 -7.36
N THR A 160 19.17 -10.35 -7.21
CA THR A 160 20.58 -10.39 -7.59
C THR A 160 21.34 -11.49 -6.83
N PHE A 161 21.14 -11.59 -5.51
CA PHE A 161 21.84 -12.60 -4.68
C PHE A 161 21.30 -14.01 -4.78
N ARG A 162 20.07 -14.21 -5.28
CA ARG A 162 19.47 -15.55 -5.38
C ARG A 162 19.97 -16.44 -6.52
N ARG A 163 20.58 -15.85 -7.57
CA ARG A 163 20.92 -16.57 -8.80
C ARG A 163 22.42 -16.75 -9.06
N GLY A 164 23.30 -16.32 -8.16
CA GLY A 164 24.74 -16.53 -8.35
C GLY A 164 25.41 -15.75 -9.48
N ASP A 165 24.66 -14.99 -10.28
CA ASP A 165 25.18 -14.17 -11.37
C ASP A 165 25.70 -12.85 -10.79
N VAL A 166 26.97 -12.83 -10.37
CA VAL A 166 27.61 -11.73 -9.65
C VAL A 166 28.34 -10.77 -10.60
N LEU A 167 28.07 -10.81 -11.89
CA LEU A 167 28.64 -9.89 -12.86
C LEU A 167 27.81 -8.58 -12.88
N ASP A 168 28.48 -7.44 -12.70
CA ASP A 168 27.92 -6.08 -12.77
C ASP A 168 26.97 -5.66 -11.65
N ILE A 169 27.37 -5.87 -10.40
CA ILE A 169 26.62 -5.34 -9.25
C ILE A 169 26.96 -3.85 -9.04
N VAL A 170 25.94 -2.99 -9.17
CA VAL A 170 26.02 -1.58 -8.83
C VAL A 170 25.47 -1.34 -7.43
N ARG A 171 26.23 -0.64 -6.60
CA ARG A 171 25.83 -0.21 -5.27
C ARG A 171 25.07 1.11 -5.37
N VAL A 172 23.77 1.10 -5.06
CA VAL A 172 22.89 2.28 -5.15
C VAL A 172 22.44 2.68 -3.73
N PRO A 173 22.59 3.96 -3.34
CA PRO A 173 22.05 4.43 -2.04
C PRO A 173 20.54 4.21 -1.96
N ARG A 174 20.10 3.59 -0.85
CA ARG A 174 18.67 3.39 -0.62
C ARG A 174 18.07 4.69 -0.11
N LYS A 175 17.08 5.21 -0.85
CA LYS A 175 16.29 6.36 -0.37
C LYS A 175 15.40 5.95 0.80
N PRO A 176 15.23 6.81 1.81
CA PRO A 176 14.30 6.56 2.91
C PRO A 176 12.86 6.51 2.36
N LYS A 177 12.01 5.75 3.05
CA LYS A 177 10.57 5.66 2.74
C LYS A 177 9.77 6.33 3.84
N ILE A 178 8.62 6.88 3.49
CA ILE A 178 7.71 7.47 4.44
C ILE A 178 6.84 6.36 5.03
N LYS A 179 6.71 6.31 6.36
CA LYS A 179 5.94 5.31 7.10
C LYS A 179 4.52 5.78 7.37
N TYR A 180 3.58 4.88 7.18
CA TYR A 180 2.16 5.09 7.45
C TYR A 180 1.55 3.92 8.19
N TRP A 181 0.55 4.18 9.02
CA TRP A 181 -0.21 3.13 9.68
C TRP A 181 -1.68 3.53 9.88
N THR A 182 -2.56 2.54 9.99
CA THR A 182 -3.95 2.70 10.38
C THR A 182 -4.45 1.43 11.07
N THR A 183 -5.67 1.43 11.55
CA THR A 183 -6.28 0.27 12.21
C THR A 183 -7.58 -0.13 11.53
N THR A 184 -7.89 -1.43 11.55
CA THR A 184 -9.10 -2.03 11.00
C THR A 184 -9.98 -2.66 12.07
N GLY A 185 -11.20 -3.05 11.72
CA GLY A 185 -12.19 -3.61 12.63
C GLY A 185 -13.29 -2.61 13.04
N THR A 186 -14.03 -2.95 14.06
CA THR A 186 -15.06 -2.11 14.69
C THR A 186 -14.45 -0.85 15.32
N ARG A 187 -15.29 0.12 15.66
CA ARG A 187 -14.82 1.36 16.33
C ARG A 187 -14.05 1.08 17.63
N ARG A 188 -14.49 0.09 18.41
CA ARG A 188 -13.85 -0.32 19.66
C ARG A 188 -12.49 -0.95 19.38
N GLU A 189 -12.44 -1.96 18.51
CA GLU A 189 -11.20 -2.65 18.14
C GLU A 189 -10.17 -1.69 17.56
N ARG A 190 -10.55 -0.80 16.65
CA ARG A 190 -9.64 0.22 16.10
C ARG A 190 -9.05 1.12 17.18
N ARG A 191 -9.87 1.56 18.14
CA ARG A 191 -9.38 2.37 19.26
C ARG A 191 -8.38 1.61 20.13
N ASP A 192 -8.69 0.34 20.41
CA ASP A 192 -7.83 -0.50 21.25
C ASP A 192 -6.51 -0.83 20.52
N LEU A 193 -6.55 -1.18 19.24
CA LEU A 193 -5.37 -1.37 18.38
C LEU A 193 -4.52 -0.09 18.23
N SER A 194 -5.16 1.08 18.15
CA SER A 194 -4.42 2.34 18.09
C SER A 194 -3.62 2.63 19.35
N ARG A 195 -4.09 2.19 20.54
CA ARG A 195 -3.35 2.30 21.80
C ARG A 195 -2.17 1.33 21.87
N LEU A 196 -2.27 0.18 21.19
CA LEU A 196 -1.21 -0.83 21.12
C LEU A 196 -0.16 -0.51 20.06
N CYS A 197 -0.46 0.41 19.13
CA CYS A 197 0.48 0.79 18.09
C CYS A 197 1.66 1.55 18.68
N GLY A 198 2.88 1.00 18.50
CA GLY A 198 4.12 1.62 18.94
C GLY A 198 4.64 2.72 17.99
N TRP A 199 4.01 2.91 16.84
CA TRP A 199 4.41 3.96 15.92
C TRP A 199 3.73 5.28 16.24
N PRO A 200 4.45 6.42 16.13
CA PRO A 200 3.88 7.74 16.38
C PRO A 200 2.82 8.11 15.32
N SER A 201 2.04 9.12 15.63
CA SER A 201 1.17 9.82 14.70
C SER A 201 1.60 11.29 14.67
N HIS A 202 2.28 11.69 13.60
CA HIS A 202 2.73 13.06 13.39
C HIS A 202 1.71 13.86 12.56
N ASP A 203 1.77 15.17 12.67
CA ASP A 203 1.03 16.04 11.77
C ASP A 203 1.58 15.91 10.34
N TRP A 204 0.69 15.81 9.38
CA TRP A 204 1.02 15.77 7.96
C TRP A 204 1.83 16.97 7.47
N LYS A 205 1.68 18.11 8.13
CA LYS A 205 2.43 19.33 7.81
C LYS A 205 3.93 19.15 8.06
N SER A 206 4.32 18.37 9.07
CA SER A 206 5.73 18.10 9.37
C SER A 206 6.44 17.36 8.24
N LEU A 207 5.72 16.55 7.45
CA LEU A 207 6.29 15.86 6.29
C LEU A 207 6.95 16.80 5.28
N TYR A 208 6.38 17.99 5.08
CA TYR A 208 6.91 18.97 4.12
C TYR A 208 8.09 19.77 4.70
N LEU A 209 8.19 19.86 6.02
CA LEU A 209 9.29 20.52 6.71
C LEU A 209 10.55 19.62 6.78
N GLU A 210 10.35 18.30 6.80
CA GLU A 210 11.43 17.30 6.88
C GLU A 210 12.02 16.95 5.50
N ALA A 211 11.33 17.33 4.42
CA ALA A 211 11.73 17.01 3.03
C ALA A 211 12.57 18.12 2.35
N GLY A 212 12.78 19.27 2.99
CA GLY A 212 13.63 20.39 2.56
C GLY A 212 14.96 20.35 3.27
#